data_a9e5c994381dff2d5f71ba1a3f238860
#
_entry.id   a9e5c994381dff2d5f71ba1a3f238860
#
_cell.length_a   1.000
_cell.length_b   1.000
_cell.length_c   1.000
_cell.angle_alpha   90.00
_cell.angle_beta   90.00
_cell.angle_gamma   90.00
#
_symmetry.space_group_name_H-M   'P 1'
#
loop_
_entity.id
_entity.type
_entity.pdbx_description
1 polymer ?
#
loop_
_entity_poly.entity_id
_entity_poly.type
_entity_poly.pdbx_seq_one_letter_code
_entity_poly.pdbx_strand_id
1 'polypeptide(L)'
;MKFFTLGGKQFWEDVFYYQKWRIQRHYRTKKYRLLDKWDICRATGSFEECRQAFVQMVEVFEIPRQTGSLVILLHGLGQNKSIFRPLWRALENEGYQVAAINYPSTRKSMKAHVDQLDFFLTHVEDIDEVSFITYKTGCLLLRHLLNTSYQWTTKFNIGKIININPTNTGSDFCNIASNFGLFRFIFGPMLKECTPFKAKRIPKLPTGIPFGIVFCETLKDRILKPIIKRYEGIKIPGDLTEEDFSLNYTHLKNKHLNVFDNPKLQEKCIQFLKQGKF
;
A
#
# COMPACT_ATOMS: atom_id res chain seq x y z
N MET A 1 24.91 6.52 15.82
CA MET A 1 25.59 6.13 14.58
C MET A 1 24.66 6.42 13.41
N LYS A 2 25.03 7.32 12.47
CA LYS A 2 24.19 7.71 11.32
C LYS A 2 24.60 6.85 10.11
N PHE A 3 23.68 6.05 9.54
CA PHE A 3 23.94 5.29 8.33
C PHE A 3 22.74 5.26 7.38
N PHE A 4 23.01 5.17 6.10
CA PHE A 4 22.01 5.18 5.04
C PHE A 4 21.40 3.78 4.87
N THR A 5 20.08 3.63 4.85
CA THR A 5 19.39 2.34 4.99
C THR A 5 18.70 1.82 3.75
N LEU A 6 18.62 2.55 2.65
CA LEU A 6 17.87 2.19 1.44
C LEU A 6 16.36 1.87 1.70
N GLY A 7 15.79 2.38 2.81
CA GLY A 7 14.36 2.29 3.14
C GLY A 7 13.84 0.91 3.54
N GLY A 8 14.69 -0.11 3.70
CA GLY A 8 14.35 -1.40 4.32
C GLY A 8 13.79 -2.49 3.41
N LYS A 9 13.18 -2.17 2.26
CA LYS A 9 12.63 -3.15 1.28
C LYS A 9 11.86 -4.31 1.95
N GLN A 10 12.25 -5.59 1.70
CA GLN A 10 11.59 -6.81 2.21
C GLN A 10 12.05 -7.26 3.60
N PHE A 11 12.75 -6.43 4.36
CA PHE A 11 13.26 -6.79 5.70
C PHE A 11 12.67 -5.95 6.82
N TRP A 12 12.20 -4.75 6.51
CA TRP A 12 11.69 -3.82 7.49
C TRP A 12 10.27 -3.40 7.15
N GLU A 13 9.42 -3.32 8.16
CA GLU A 13 8.03 -2.88 8.08
C GLU A 13 7.87 -1.49 8.70
N ASP A 14 7.22 -0.58 8.01
CA ASP A 14 6.89 0.74 8.56
C ASP A 14 5.77 0.56 9.60
N VAL A 15 5.99 1.09 10.81
CA VAL A 15 5.06 0.97 11.95
C VAL A 15 4.68 2.32 12.55
N PHE A 16 5.29 3.41 12.08
CA PHE A 16 4.99 4.78 12.46
C PHE A 16 5.39 5.72 11.31
N TYR A 17 4.64 6.80 11.13
CA TYR A 17 4.92 7.85 10.17
C TYR A 17 4.52 9.22 10.73
N TYR A 18 5.39 10.21 10.57
CA TYR A 18 5.10 11.60 10.86
C TYR A 18 6.00 12.50 10.00
N GLN A 19 5.43 13.33 9.11
CA GLN A 19 6.19 14.28 8.27
C GLN A 19 7.42 13.65 7.58
N LYS A 20 7.22 12.49 6.92
CA LYS A 20 8.27 11.69 6.24
C LYS A 20 9.26 10.98 7.18
N TRP A 21 9.22 11.22 8.48
CA TRP A 21 9.93 10.40 9.45
C TRP A 21 9.19 9.09 9.68
N ARG A 22 9.92 8.03 9.97
CA ARG A 22 9.34 6.69 10.12
C ARG A 22 10.04 5.90 11.19
N ILE A 23 9.27 5.13 11.96
CA ILE A 23 9.83 4.02 12.74
C ILE A 23 9.56 2.75 11.96
N GLN A 24 10.61 1.95 11.80
CA GLN A 24 10.56 0.66 11.16
C GLN A 24 10.86 -0.46 12.14
N ARG A 25 10.15 -1.58 12.00
CA ARG A 25 10.39 -2.82 12.74
C ARG A 25 10.99 -3.87 11.81
N HIS A 26 12.07 -4.52 12.21
CA HIS A 26 12.64 -5.63 11.45
C HIS A 26 11.75 -6.87 11.55
N TYR A 27 11.39 -7.47 10.40
CA TYR A 27 10.37 -8.53 10.35
C TYR A 27 10.68 -9.76 11.22
N ARG A 28 11.98 -10.11 11.37
CA ARG A 28 12.43 -11.30 12.12
C ARG A 28 12.88 -10.97 13.54
N THR A 29 13.80 -10.02 13.70
CA THR A 29 14.43 -9.72 15.01
C THR A 29 13.59 -8.83 15.90
N LYS A 30 12.54 -8.22 15.37
CA LYS A 30 11.66 -7.27 16.07
C LYS A 30 12.37 -6.02 16.63
N LYS A 31 13.63 -5.78 16.23
CA LYS A 31 14.33 -4.52 16.54
C LYS A 31 13.72 -3.37 15.75
N TYR A 32 13.72 -2.18 16.34
CA TYR A 32 13.19 -0.97 15.72
C TYR A 32 14.32 -0.01 15.34
N ARG A 33 14.00 0.88 14.40
CA ARG A 33 14.86 2.01 14.03
C ARG A 33 14.03 3.20 13.62
N LEU A 34 14.51 4.40 13.98
CA LEU A 34 13.97 5.68 13.52
C LEU A 34 14.73 6.11 12.27
N LEU A 35 14.00 6.40 11.21
CA LEU A 35 14.52 6.98 9.97
C LEU A 35 13.99 8.39 9.76
N ASP A 36 14.86 9.28 9.29
CA ASP A 36 14.46 10.60 8.84
C ASP A 36 13.92 10.59 7.39
N LYS A 37 13.58 11.77 6.87
CA LYS A 37 13.05 11.97 5.51
C LYS A 37 13.99 11.53 4.38
N TRP A 38 15.28 11.33 4.66
CA TRP A 38 16.29 10.86 3.70
C TRP A 38 16.67 9.39 3.90
N ASP A 39 15.90 8.63 4.68
CA ASP A 39 16.20 7.24 5.02
C ASP A 39 17.50 7.06 5.87
N ILE A 40 17.95 8.13 6.54
CA ILE A 40 19.09 8.03 7.46
C ILE A 40 18.59 7.53 8.82
N CYS A 41 19.25 6.52 9.36
CA CYS A 41 18.95 5.99 10.68
C CYS A 41 19.42 6.98 11.76
N ARG A 42 18.50 7.41 12.61
CA ARG A 42 18.74 8.37 13.69
C ARG A 42 18.80 7.70 15.07
N ALA A 43 18.00 6.65 15.27
CA ALA A 43 18.00 5.86 16.49
C ALA A 43 17.67 4.39 16.19
N THR A 44 18.06 3.50 17.10
CA THR A 44 17.74 2.06 17.10
C THR A 44 17.44 1.63 18.52
N GLY A 45 16.51 0.66 18.69
CA GLY A 45 16.16 0.15 20.02
C GLY A 45 14.78 -0.51 20.03
N SER A 46 14.01 -0.31 21.08
CA SER A 46 12.59 -0.59 21.18
C SER A 46 11.76 0.44 20.42
N PHE A 47 10.45 0.20 20.27
CA PHE A 47 9.54 1.19 19.70
C PHE A 47 9.54 2.49 20.51
N GLU A 48 9.46 2.38 21.83
CA GLU A 48 9.40 3.52 22.75
C GLU A 48 10.68 4.35 22.71
N GLU A 49 11.86 3.72 22.69
CA GLU A 49 13.13 4.43 22.54
C GLU A 49 13.23 5.19 21.21
N CYS A 50 12.76 4.56 20.11
CA CYS A 50 12.70 5.24 18.81
C CYS A 50 11.66 6.38 18.82
N ARG A 51 10.55 6.22 19.55
CA ARG A 51 9.51 7.23 19.67
C ARG A 51 10.00 8.43 20.49
N GLN A 52 10.67 8.19 21.62
CA GLN A 52 11.30 9.24 22.41
C GLN A 52 12.37 10.01 21.63
N ALA A 53 13.21 9.27 20.90
CA ALA A 53 14.20 9.90 20.01
C ALA A 53 13.52 10.77 18.92
N PHE A 54 12.37 10.32 18.37
CA PHE A 54 11.61 11.13 17.41
C PHE A 54 11.10 12.43 18.03
N VAL A 55 10.55 12.39 19.23
CA VAL A 55 10.09 13.61 19.94
C VAL A 55 11.24 14.62 20.09
N GLN A 56 12.43 14.18 20.47
CA GLN A 56 13.61 15.04 20.51
C GLN A 56 13.97 15.61 19.12
N MET A 57 13.81 14.77 18.05
CA MET A 57 14.09 15.25 16.69
C MET A 57 13.05 16.28 16.20
N VAL A 58 11.81 16.23 16.70
CA VAL A 58 10.78 17.23 16.37
C VAL A 58 11.26 18.63 16.75
N GLU A 59 11.82 18.78 17.94
CA GLU A 59 12.37 20.05 18.43
C GLU A 59 13.63 20.46 17.65
N VAL A 60 14.60 19.52 17.53
CA VAL A 60 15.92 19.81 16.90
C VAL A 60 15.80 20.16 15.41
N PHE A 61 14.86 19.52 14.69
CA PHE A 61 14.66 19.73 13.25
C PHE A 61 13.46 20.62 12.93
N GLU A 62 12.82 21.20 13.95
CA GLU A 62 11.62 22.05 13.79
C GLU A 62 10.58 21.39 12.87
N ILE A 63 10.30 20.09 13.14
CA ILE A 63 9.37 19.32 12.31
C ILE A 63 7.97 19.91 12.48
N PRO A 64 7.32 20.39 11.39
CA PRO A 64 6.03 21.02 11.51
C PRO A 64 4.96 20.01 11.94
N ARG A 65 3.93 20.53 12.61
CA ARG A 65 2.77 19.70 12.95
C ARG A 65 2.12 19.15 11.69
N GLN A 66 1.83 17.85 11.71
CA GLN A 66 1.07 17.20 10.68
C GLN A 66 -0.42 17.51 10.85
N THR A 67 -1.17 17.75 9.77
CA THR A 67 -2.60 18.12 9.83
C THR A 67 -3.32 17.67 8.57
N GLY A 68 -4.65 17.52 8.64
CA GLY A 68 -5.50 17.28 7.48
C GLY A 68 -5.49 15.83 6.99
N SER A 69 -5.32 15.61 5.69
CA SER A 69 -5.50 14.30 5.05
C SER A 69 -4.17 13.60 4.76
N LEU A 70 -4.10 12.30 5.07
CA LEU A 70 -2.99 11.41 4.76
C LEU A 70 -3.36 10.43 3.66
N VAL A 71 -2.57 10.32 2.61
CA VAL A 71 -2.72 9.30 1.57
C VAL A 71 -1.74 8.16 1.82
N ILE A 72 -2.26 6.97 2.09
CA ILE A 72 -1.48 5.76 2.32
C ILE A 72 -1.37 4.94 1.04
N LEU A 73 -0.13 4.59 0.64
CA LEU A 73 0.14 3.81 -0.56
C LEU A 73 0.55 2.37 -0.18
N LEU A 74 -0.20 1.36 -0.67
CA LEU A 74 0.02 -0.07 -0.38
C LEU A 74 0.43 -0.83 -1.64
N HIS A 75 1.65 -1.36 -1.66
CA HIS A 75 2.20 -2.09 -2.82
C HIS A 75 1.72 -3.54 -2.93
N GLY A 76 2.02 -4.21 -4.05
CA GLY A 76 1.69 -5.61 -4.27
C GLY A 76 2.74 -6.60 -3.75
N LEU A 77 2.44 -7.89 -3.86
CA LEU A 77 3.33 -8.99 -3.52
C LEU A 77 4.67 -8.88 -4.27
N GLY A 78 5.77 -9.07 -3.56
CA GLY A 78 7.14 -9.00 -4.10
C GLY A 78 7.64 -7.58 -4.40
N GLN A 79 6.84 -6.56 -4.13
CA GLN A 79 7.20 -5.16 -4.36
C GLN A 79 7.59 -4.45 -3.05
N ASN A 80 7.89 -3.18 -3.14
CA ASN A 80 8.17 -2.30 -2.00
C ASN A 80 7.72 -0.87 -2.31
N LYS A 81 7.72 0.00 -1.31
CA LYS A 81 7.24 1.38 -1.42
C LYS A 81 7.84 2.21 -2.56
N SER A 82 9.06 1.86 -3.03
CA SER A 82 9.78 2.68 -4.02
C SER A 82 9.11 2.71 -5.40
N ILE A 83 8.22 1.76 -5.68
CA ILE A 83 7.45 1.77 -6.95
C ILE A 83 6.56 3.00 -7.08
N PHE A 84 6.13 3.55 -5.95
CA PHE A 84 5.22 4.70 -5.92
C PHE A 84 5.91 6.06 -6.06
N ARG A 85 7.25 6.12 -6.15
CA ARG A 85 7.98 7.41 -6.15
C ARG A 85 7.41 8.47 -7.10
N PRO A 86 7.04 8.15 -8.36
CA PRO A 86 6.49 9.14 -9.28
C PRO A 86 5.12 9.66 -8.81
N LEU A 87 4.21 8.76 -8.45
CA LEU A 87 2.89 9.12 -7.92
C LEU A 87 3.01 9.85 -6.57
N TRP A 88 3.89 9.40 -5.70
CA TRP A 88 4.13 10.05 -4.41
C TRP A 88 4.51 11.52 -4.59
N ARG A 89 5.49 11.81 -5.48
CA ARG A 89 5.89 13.20 -5.79
C ARG A 89 4.75 14.02 -6.37
N ALA A 90 3.97 13.44 -7.28
CA ALA A 90 2.82 14.12 -7.88
C ALA A 90 1.77 14.50 -6.82
N LEU A 91 1.47 13.61 -5.88
CA LEU A 91 0.55 13.88 -4.77
C LEU A 91 1.11 14.93 -3.79
N GLU A 92 2.39 14.88 -3.46
CA GLU A 92 3.03 15.90 -2.61
C GLU A 92 3.02 17.30 -3.27
N ASN A 93 3.21 17.37 -4.58
CA ASN A 93 3.13 18.63 -5.33
C ASN A 93 1.71 19.23 -5.30
N GLU A 94 0.68 18.40 -5.12
CA GLU A 94 -0.71 18.83 -4.92
C GLU A 94 -1.06 19.10 -3.44
N GLY A 95 -0.08 19.07 -2.55
CA GLY A 95 -0.24 19.38 -1.13
C GLY A 95 -0.69 18.21 -0.24
N TYR A 96 -0.79 16.98 -0.77
CA TYR A 96 -1.13 15.82 0.06
C TYR A 96 0.06 15.37 0.92
N GLN A 97 -0.24 14.97 2.15
CA GLN A 97 0.69 14.16 2.93
C GLN A 97 0.62 12.71 2.45
N VAL A 98 1.77 12.08 2.20
CA VAL A 98 1.80 10.74 1.59
C VAL A 98 2.70 9.79 2.37
N ALA A 99 2.13 8.70 2.86
CA ALA A 99 2.84 7.61 3.50
C ALA A 99 2.85 6.36 2.58
N ALA A 100 3.91 6.19 1.80
CA ALA A 100 4.13 4.93 1.10
C ALA A 100 4.67 3.89 2.08
N ILE A 101 3.81 2.92 2.45
CA ILE A 101 4.12 1.93 3.48
C ILE A 101 5.00 0.82 2.92
N ASN A 102 6.08 0.53 3.63
CA ASN A 102 6.88 -0.64 3.36
C ASN A 102 6.44 -1.80 4.26
N TYR A 103 6.19 -2.95 3.67
CA TYR A 103 5.93 -4.20 4.37
C TYR A 103 6.58 -5.37 3.63
N PRO A 104 7.16 -6.33 4.36
CA PRO A 104 7.92 -7.44 3.76
C PRO A 104 6.97 -8.51 3.21
N SER A 105 6.29 -8.20 2.10
CA SER A 105 5.21 -9.00 1.51
C SER A 105 5.61 -10.43 1.12
N THR A 106 6.92 -10.70 0.97
CA THR A 106 7.44 -12.04 0.69
C THR A 106 7.86 -12.82 1.94
N ARG A 107 7.72 -12.24 3.15
CA ARG A 107 8.27 -12.82 4.38
C ARG A 107 7.21 -13.16 5.43
N LYS A 108 6.05 -12.57 5.34
CA LYS A 108 4.98 -12.69 6.33
C LYS A 108 3.64 -13.01 5.68
N SER A 109 2.68 -13.51 6.47
CA SER A 109 1.30 -13.75 6.05
C SER A 109 0.52 -12.44 5.87
N MET A 110 -0.60 -12.48 5.18
CA MET A 110 -1.51 -11.34 5.04
C MET A 110 -1.99 -10.85 6.40
N LYS A 111 -2.39 -11.75 7.29
CA LYS A 111 -2.79 -11.38 8.66
C LYS A 111 -1.70 -10.58 9.37
N ALA A 112 -0.44 -11.02 9.30
CA ALA A 112 0.67 -10.31 9.94
C ALA A 112 0.94 -8.93 9.34
N HIS A 113 0.56 -8.68 8.08
CA HIS A 113 0.60 -7.35 7.47
C HIS A 113 -0.62 -6.52 7.87
N VAL A 114 -1.79 -7.12 8.04
CA VAL A 114 -2.97 -6.45 8.63
C VAL A 114 -2.63 -5.97 10.04
N ASP A 115 -2.06 -6.84 10.87
CA ASP A 115 -1.62 -6.48 12.24
C ASP A 115 -0.55 -5.36 12.25
N GLN A 116 0.34 -5.32 11.24
CA GLN A 116 1.30 -4.23 11.06
C GLN A 116 0.61 -2.90 10.71
N LEU A 117 -0.33 -2.93 9.77
CA LEU A 117 -1.07 -1.73 9.35
C LEU A 117 -2.01 -1.23 10.45
N ASP A 118 -2.62 -2.13 11.19
CA ASP A 118 -3.38 -1.78 12.38
C ASP A 118 -2.51 -1.03 13.41
N PHE A 119 -1.34 -1.60 13.74
CA PHE A 119 -0.38 -0.93 14.61
C PHE A 119 0.06 0.42 14.04
N PHE A 120 0.32 0.51 12.74
CA PHE A 120 0.67 1.76 12.08
C PHE A 120 -0.45 2.81 12.23
N LEU A 121 -1.70 2.47 11.91
CA LEU A 121 -2.84 3.38 11.97
C LEU A 121 -3.16 3.81 13.40
N THR A 122 -2.96 2.91 14.38
CA THR A 122 -3.11 3.26 15.80
C THR A 122 -2.13 4.36 16.23
N HIS A 123 -0.97 4.47 15.57
CA HIS A 123 0.06 5.46 15.85
C HIS A 123 0.10 6.64 14.84
N VAL A 124 -0.90 6.75 13.97
CA VAL A 124 -1.10 7.97 13.16
C VAL A 124 -1.60 9.08 14.08
N GLU A 125 -0.98 10.25 14.00
CA GLU A 125 -1.27 11.40 14.84
C GLU A 125 -1.56 12.63 13.98
N ASP A 126 -2.36 13.55 14.51
CA ASP A 126 -2.64 14.87 13.91
C ASP A 126 -3.22 14.78 12.47
N ILE A 127 -3.98 13.73 12.17
CA ILE A 127 -4.62 13.50 10.87
C ILE A 127 -6.14 13.35 11.08
N ASP A 128 -6.92 14.01 10.23
CA ASP A 128 -8.39 14.00 10.28
C ASP A 128 -8.99 12.95 9.33
N GLU A 129 -8.32 12.69 8.20
CA GLU A 129 -8.79 11.78 7.15
C GLU A 129 -7.64 10.93 6.59
N VAL A 130 -7.90 9.65 6.37
CA VAL A 130 -6.97 8.74 5.70
C VAL A 130 -7.58 8.19 4.43
N SER A 131 -6.94 8.44 3.29
CA SER A 131 -7.27 7.86 1.99
C SER A 131 -6.24 6.80 1.59
N PHE A 132 -6.64 5.82 0.79
CA PHE A 132 -5.76 4.72 0.38
C PHE A 132 -5.61 4.63 -1.13
N ILE A 133 -4.38 4.39 -1.60
CA ILE A 133 -4.12 3.97 -2.97
C ILE A 133 -3.42 2.61 -2.90
N THR A 134 -4.03 1.60 -3.49
CA THR A 134 -3.49 0.24 -3.48
C THR A 134 -3.03 -0.20 -4.86
N TYR A 135 -2.06 -1.08 -4.91
CA TYR A 135 -1.59 -1.69 -6.15
C TYR A 135 -1.59 -3.21 -6.06
N LYS A 136 -2.21 -3.86 -7.08
CA LYS A 136 -2.32 -5.32 -7.17
C LYS A 136 -2.86 -5.93 -5.85
N THR A 137 -2.13 -6.88 -5.26
CA THR A 137 -2.53 -7.57 -4.02
C THR A 137 -2.65 -6.67 -2.78
N GLY A 138 -2.19 -5.42 -2.85
CA GLY A 138 -2.43 -4.42 -1.80
C GLY A 138 -3.92 -4.17 -1.54
N CYS A 139 -4.78 -4.35 -2.55
CA CYS A 139 -6.24 -4.24 -2.38
C CYS A 139 -6.81 -5.31 -1.46
N LEU A 140 -6.29 -6.55 -1.50
CA LEU A 140 -6.73 -7.62 -0.61
C LEU A 140 -6.34 -7.34 0.84
N LEU A 141 -5.14 -6.81 1.04
CA LEU A 141 -4.66 -6.38 2.35
C LEU A 141 -5.55 -5.28 2.94
N LEU A 142 -5.90 -4.26 2.14
CA LEU A 142 -6.79 -3.18 2.57
C LEU A 142 -8.19 -3.69 2.89
N ARG A 143 -8.77 -4.56 2.05
CA ARG A 143 -10.08 -5.17 2.30
C ARG A 143 -10.10 -5.91 3.63
N HIS A 144 -9.06 -6.68 3.92
CA HIS A 144 -8.94 -7.40 5.19
C HIS A 144 -8.84 -6.43 6.38
N LEU A 145 -8.02 -5.39 6.25
CA LEU A 145 -7.85 -4.36 7.28
C LEU A 145 -9.16 -3.66 7.61
N LEU A 146 -9.87 -3.15 6.59
CA LEU A 146 -11.09 -2.37 6.80
C LEU A 146 -12.30 -3.18 7.29
N ASN A 147 -12.24 -4.51 7.21
CA ASN A 147 -13.27 -5.40 7.75
C ASN A 147 -12.94 -5.96 9.14
N THR A 148 -11.86 -5.49 9.74
CA THR A 148 -11.51 -5.82 11.12
C THR A 148 -11.80 -4.62 12.01
N SER A 149 -12.41 -4.86 13.17
CA SER A 149 -12.73 -3.78 14.10
C SER A 149 -11.49 -3.40 14.90
N TYR A 150 -10.96 -2.20 14.67
CA TYR A 150 -9.76 -1.70 15.32
C TYR A 150 -10.01 -0.36 16.01
N GLN A 151 -9.20 -0.04 17.03
CA GLN A 151 -9.32 1.20 17.82
C GLN A 151 -9.09 2.48 16.99
N TRP A 152 -8.28 2.41 15.93
CA TRP A 152 -8.00 3.56 15.07
C TRP A 152 -9.20 4.03 14.25
N THR A 153 -10.25 3.22 14.08
CA THR A 153 -11.45 3.58 13.31
C THR A 153 -12.22 4.77 13.92
N THR A 154 -11.94 5.13 15.16
CA THR A 154 -12.52 6.29 15.83
C THR A 154 -11.60 7.52 15.81
N LYS A 155 -10.36 7.38 15.31
CA LYS A 155 -9.35 8.47 15.36
C LYS A 155 -9.44 9.42 14.16
N PHE A 156 -9.84 8.93 13.01
CA PHE A 156 -9.91 9.69 11.75
C PHE A 156 -10.96 9.06 10.83
N ASN A 157 -11.41 9.84 9.85
CA ASN A 157 -12.33 9.35 8.84
C ASN A 157 -11.58 8.57 7.75
N ILE A 158 -12.21 7.53 7.20
CA ILE A 158 -11.74 6.93 5.96
C ILE A 158 -12.27 7.75 4.79
N GLY A 159 -11.35 8.38 4.07
CA GLY A 159 -11.65 9.20 2.90
C GLY A 159 -11.92 8.36 1.66
N LYS A 160 -11.04 8.39 0.68
CA LYS A 160 -11.23 7.74 -0.62
C LYS A 160 -10.29 6.57 -0.83
N ILE A 161 -10.71 5.57 -1.60
CA ILE A 161 -9.92 4.38 -1.94
C ILE A 161 -9.73 4.32 -3.45
N ILE A 162 -8.47 4.18 -3.90
CA ILE A 162 -8.13 3.95 -5.30
C ILE A 162 -7.40 2.62 -5.42
N ASN A 163 -7.94 1.71 -6.21
CA ASN A 163 -7.32 0.42 -6.50
C ASN A 163 -6.72 0.41 -7.91
N ILE A 164 -5.41 0.32 -8.02
CA ILE A 164 -4.69 0.29 -9.29
C ILE A 164 -4.31 -1.15 -9.64
N ASN A 165 -4.78 -1.62 -10.80
CA ASN A 165 -4.63 -3.01 -11.25
C ASN A 165 -4.99 -4.03 -10.15
N PRO A 166 -6.15 -3.92 -9.50
CA PRO A 166 -6.47 -4.74 -8.33
C PRO A 166 -6.59 -6.22 -8.69
N THR A 167 -6.23 -7.08 -7.74
CA THR A 167 -6.45 -8.52 -7.79
C THR A 167 -7.58 -8.94 -6.84
N ASN A 168 -8.71 -8.25 -6.89
CA ASN A 168 -9.84 -8.43 -5.96
C ASN A 168 -10.38 -9.86 -5.90
N THR A 169 -10.35 -10.57 -7.03
CA THR A 169 -10.75 -12.00 -7.13
C THR A 169 -9.59 -12.97 -6.90
N GLY A 170 -8.43 -12.47 -6.47
CA GLY A 170 -7.17 -13.20 -6.39
C GLY A 170 -6.40 -13.19 -7.70
N SER A 171 -5.24 -13.83 -7.70
CA SER A 171 -4.33 -13.90 -8.85
C SER A 171 -4.15 -15.35 -9.32
N ASP A 172 -4.41 -15.60 -10.60
CA ASP A 172 -4.13 -16.91 -11.22
C ASP A 172 -2.64 -17.22 -11.23
N PHE A 173 -1.78 -16.18 -11.37
CA PHE A 173 -0.34 -16.36 -11.16
C PHE A 173 -0.03 -16.90 -9.78
N CYS A 174 -0.63 -16.33 -8.72
CA CYS A 174 -0.45 -16.82 -7.35
C CYS A 174 -0.95 -18.27 -7.20
N ASN A 175 -2.05 -18.62 -7.88
CA ASN A 175 -2.59 -19.97 -7.86
C ASN A 175 -1.61 -20.97 -8.47
N ILE A 176 -1.10 -20.69 -9.67
CA ILE A 176 -0.14 -21.55 -10.38
C ILE A 176 1.19 -21.59 -9.59
N ALA A 177 1.75 -20.45 -9.27
CA ALA A 177 3.05 -20.34 -8.59
C ALA A 177 3.04 -20.98 -7.20
N SER A 178 1.91 -21.00 -6.51
CA SER A 178 1.79 -21.62 -5.18
C SER A 178 1.96 -23.15 -5.20
N ASN A 179 1.86 -23.79 -6.35
CA ASN A 179 2.10 -25.24 -6.49
C ASN A 179 3.59 -25.59 -6.55
N PHE A 180 4.46 -24.61 -6.82
CA PHE A 180 5.90 -24.84 -6.94
C PHE A 180 6.64 -24.40 -5.70
N GLY A 181 7.47 -25.28 -5.14
CA GLY A 181 8.24 -25.02 -3.90
C GLY A 181 9.15 -23.80 -3.99
N LEU A 182 9.84 -23.60 -5.13
CA LEU A 182 10.72 -22.48 -5.38
C LEU A 182 9.97 -21.14 -5.30
N PHE A 183 8.80 -21.01 -5.92
CA PHE A 183 8.00 -19.78 -5.86
C PHE A 183 7.47 -19.53 -4.45
N ARG A 184 7.08 -20.57 -3.71
CA ARG A 184 6.69 -20.41 -2.30
C ARG A 184 7.86 -19.90 -1.43
N PHE A 185 9.07 -20.34 -1.70
CA PHE A 185 10.27 -19.85 -1.00
C PHE A 185 10.55 -18.39 -1.35
N ILE A 186 10.45 -17.98 -2.62
CA ILE A 186 10.71 -16.62 -3.08
C ILE A 186 9.64 -15.63 -2.59
N PHE A 187 8.35 -15.96 -2.79
CA PHE A 187 7.23 -15.06 -2.53
C PHE A 187 6.60 -15.23 -1.13
N GLY A 188 7.00 -16.26 -0.40
CA GLY A 188 6.58 -16.48 0.99
C GLY A 188 5.11 -16.87 1.18
N PRO A 189 4.61 -16.76 2.42
CA PRO A 189 3.27 -17.24 2.78
C PRO A 189 2.14 -16.53 2.05
N MET A 190 2.28 -15.22 1.82
CA MET A 190 1.25 -14.39 1.19
C MET A 190 0.91 -14.86 -0.24
N LEU A 191 1.83 -15.58 -0.93
CA LEU A 191 1.56 -16.14 -2.25
C LEU A 191 0.29 -17.02 -2.26
N LYS A 192 0.16 -17.91 -1.28
CA LYS A 192 -1.01 -18.79 -1.16
C LYS A 192 -2.28 -18.03 -0.78
N GLU A 193 -2.15 -16.96 -0.03
CA GLU A 193 -3.28 -16.16 0.44
C GLU A 193 -3.87 -15.25 -0.64
N CYS A 194 -3.09 -14.97 -1.69
CA CYS A 194 -3.52 -14.21 -2.86
C CYS A 194 -4.13 -15.06 -3.98
N THR A 195 -4.37 -16.37 -3.76
CA THR A 195 -5.05 -17.24 -4.73
C THR A 195 -6.53 -16.90 -4.83
N PRO A 196 -7.22 -17.19 -5.98
CA PRO A 196 -8.65 -16.91 -6.13
C PRO A 196 -9.52 -17.54 -5.04
N PHE A 197 -9.19 -18.75 -4.62
CA PHE A 197 -9.93 -19.45 -3.56
C PHE A 197 -9.85 -18.74 -2.21
N LYS A 198 -8.69 -18.18 -1.87
CA LYS A 198 -8.50 -17.45 -0.60
C LYS A 198 -9.03 -16.01 -0.68
N ALA A 199 -8.81 -15.33 -1.80
CA ALA A 199 -9.27 -13.95 -2.00
C ALA A 199 -10.80 -13.81 -1.91
N LYS A 200 -11.55 -14.80 -2.38
CA LYS A 200 -13.03 -14.86 -2.26
C LYS A 200 -13.53 -14.88 -0.80
N ARG A 201 -12.70 -15.30 0.15
CA ARG A 201 -13.04 -15.36 1.57
C ARG A 201 -12.77 -14.06 2.31
N ILE A 202 -12.02 -13.13 1.70
CA ILE A 202 -11.79 -11.80 2.25
C ILE A 202 -13.06 -10.98 1.99
N PRO A 203 -13.67 -10.36 3.03
CA PRO A 203 -14.86 -9.56 2.84
C PRO A 203 -14.65 -8.43 1.82
N LYS A 204 -15.73 -7.93 1.23
CA LYS A 204 -15.71 -6.77 0.33
C LYS A 204 -15.31 -5.51 1.10
N LEU A 205 -15.00 -4.42 0.38
CA LEU A 205 -14.86 -3.11 1.02
C LEU A 205 -16.16 -2.73 1.74
N PRO A 206 -16.06 -2.08 2.92
CA PRO A 206 -17.25 -1.54 3.58
C PRO A 206 -18.00 -0.57 2.67
N THR A 207 -19.33 -0.58 2.77
CA THR A 207 -20.20 0.35 2.03
C THR A 207 -20.02 1.79 2.51
N GLY A 208 -20.31 2.75 1.64
CA GLY A 208 -20.27 4.18 1.98
C GLY A 208 -18.88 4.84 1.83
N ILE A 209 -17.83 4.10 1.54
CA ILE A 209 -16.50 4.67 1.25
C ILE A 209 -16.37 4.88 -0.27
N PRO A 210 -16.14 6.12 -0.75
CA PRO A 210 -15.90 6.35 -2.16
C PRO A 210 -14.68 5.59 -2.65
N PHE A 211 -14.84 4.75 -3.68
CA PHE A 211 -13.71 4.01 -4.24
C PHE A 211 -13.70 4.05 -5.76
N GLY A 212 -12.50 3.99 -6.33
CA GLY A 212 -12.28 3.97 -7.76
C GLY A 212 -11.29 2.88 -8.17
N ILE A 213 -11.42 2.41 -9.40
CA ILE A 213 -10.54 1.41 -9.99
C ILE A 213 -9.86 1.98 -11.22
N VAL A 214 -8.54 1.87 -11.26
CA VAL A 214 -7.73 2.21 -12.44
C VAL A 214 -7.05 0.96 -12.97
N PHE A 215 -7.41 0.57 -14.18
CA PHE A 215 -6.62 -0.42 -14.92
C PHE A 215 -5.61 0.30 -15.82
N CYS A 216 -4.33 0.00 -15.59
CA CYS A 216 -3.23 0.58 -16.35
C CYS A 216 -2.38 -0.55 -16.94
N GLU A 217 -2.50 -0.78 -18.26
CA GLU A 217 -1.72 -1.83 -18.94
C GLU A 217 -0.23 -1.54 -18.83
N THR A 218 0.56 -2.51 -18.37
CA THR A 218 2.02 -2.40 -18.40
C THR A 218 2.60 -3.01 -19.67
N LEU A 219 3.83 -2.61 -20.03
CA LEU A 219 4.56 -3.23 -21.13
C LEU A 219 4.73 -4.74 -20.91
N LYS A 220 4.94 -5.17 -19.66
CA LYS A 220 5.01 -6.59 -19.29
C LYS A 220 3.70 -7.31 -19.55
N ASP A 221 2.57 -6.69 -19.24
CA ASP A 221 1.25 -7.27 -19.50
C ASP A 221 1.04 -7.46 -21.00
N ARG A 222 1.52 -6.55 -21.85
CA ARG A 222 1.45 -6.66 -23.31
C ARG A 222 2.30 -7.81 -23.88
N ILE A 223 3.52 -7.98 -23.38
CA ILE A 223 4.43 -9.05 -23.80
C ILE A 223 3.93 -10.41 -23.32
N LEU A 224 3.38 -10.47 -22.11
CA LEU A 224 2.88 -11.70 -21.49
C LEU A 224 1.42 -12.01 -21.85
N LYS A 225 0.68 -11.07 -22.45
CA LYS A 225 -0.72 -11.26 -22.88
C LYS A 225 -0.97 -12.56 -23.66
N PRO A 226 -0.12 -13.00 -24.61
CA PRO A 226 -0.34 -14.26 -25.30
C PRO A 226 -0.25 -15.49 -24.38
N ILE A 227 0.57 -15.41 -23.34
CA ILE A 227 0.81 -16.48 -22.37
C ILE A 227 -0.24 -16.39 -21.24
N ILE A 228 -0.56 -15.19 -20.78
CA ILE A 228 -1.48 -14.92 -19.66
C ILE A 228 -2.96 -14.95 -20.12
N LYS A 229 -3.28 -14.59 -21.37
CA LYS A 229 -4.66 -14.72 -21.91
C LYS A 229 -5.25 -16.14 -21.78
N ARG A 230 -4.40 -17.12 -21.65
CA ARG A 230 -4.83 -18.51 -21.38
C ARG A 230 -5.27 -18.70 -19.92
N TYR A 231 -4.89 -17.76 -19.01
CA TYR A 231 -5.03 -17.93 -17.56
C TYR A 231 -5.69 -16.74 -16.84
N GLU A 232 -5.65 -15.55 -17.39
CA GLU A 232 -6.27 -14.35 -16.81
C GLU A 232 -7.31 -13.80 -17.79
N GLY A 233 -8.50 -14.37 -17.78
CA GLY A 233 -9.66 -13.64 -18.29
C GLY A 233 -9.76 -12.35 -17.46
N ILE A 234 -9.90 -11.18 -18.12
CA ILE A 234 -10.28 -9.93 -17.44
C ILE A 234 -11.68 -10.20 -16.88
N LYS A 235 -11.73 -10.78 -15.69
CA LYS A 235 -12.98 -10.85 -14.93
C LYS A 235 -13.11 -9.49 -14.26
N ILE A 236 -14.21 -8.81 -14.58
CA ILE A 236 -14.72 -7.72 -13.78
C ILE A 236 -14.63 -8.18 -12.33
N PRO A 237 -13.98 -7.44 -11.44
CA PRO A 237 -13.94 -7.83 -10.04
C PRO A 237 -15.36 -8.10 -9.58
N GLY A 238 -15.69 -9.35 -9.22
CA GLY A 238 -17.04 -9.79 -8.87
C GLY A 238 -17.60 -9.16 -7.60
N ASP A 239 -16.94 -8.11 -7.13
CA ASP A 239 -17.27 -7.32 -5.96
C ASP A 239 -17.93 -5.97 -6.31
N LEU A 240 -18.01 -5.63 -7.60
CA LEU A 240 -18.63 -4.40 -8.07
C LEU A 240 -19.98 -4.73 -8.73
N THR A 241 -20.99 -3.95 -8.44
CA THR A 241 -22.19 -3.92 -9.27
C THR A 241 -21.83 -3.32 -10.63
N GLU A 242 -22.61 -3.59 -11.68
CA GLU A 242 -22.39 -2.97 -12.99
C GLU A 242 -22.47 -1.43 -12.90
N GLU A 243 -23.24 -0.93 -11.96
CA GLU A 243 -23.44 0.51 -11.69
C GLU A 243 -22.22 1.12 -11.00
N ASP A 244 -21.63 0.47 -9.98
CA ASP A 244 -20.39 0.89 -9.33
C ASP A 244 -19.22 0.88 -10.30
N PHE A 245 -19.19 -0.09 -11.22
CA PHE A 245 -18.14 -0.22 -12.22
C PHE A 245 -18.19 0.90 -13.26
N SER A 246 -19.39 1.33 -13.67
CA SER A 246 -19.57 2.38 -14.70
C SER A 246 -19.15 3.77 -14.23
N LEU A 247 -19.31 4.08 -12.94
CA LEU A 247 -19.10 5.42 -12.40
C LEU A 247 -17.66 5.69 -11.94
N ASN A 248 -16.95 4.64 -11.50
CA ASN A 248 -15.66 4.78 -10.81
C ASN A 248 -14.54 3.90 -11.41
N TYR A 249 -14.64 3.63 -12.71
CA TYR A 249 -13.65 2.85 -13.43
C TYR A 249 -12.96 3.67 -14.51
N THR A 250 -11.66 3.51 -14.66
CA THR A 250 -10.93 4.04 -15.80
C THR A 250 -9.87 3.05 -16.30
N HIS A 251 -9.65 3.05 -17.62
CA HIS A 251 -8.64 2.21 -18.26
C HIS A 251 -7.61 3.08 -18.99
N LEU A 252 -6.35 2.85 -18.67
CA LEU A 252 -5.22 3.62 -19.21
C LEU A 252 -4.26 2.71 -19.97
N LYS A 253 -3.84 3.15 -21.15
CA LYS A 253 -2.70 2.55 -21.84
C LYS A 253 -1.40 3.11 -21.25
N ASN A 254 -0.45 2.23 -20.96
CA ASN A 254 0.84 2.63 -20.42
C ASN A 254 1.98 2.13 -21.31
N LYS A 255 2.96 3.02 -21.55
CA LYS A 255 4.18 2.71 -22.29
C LYS A 255 5.41 2.54 -21.39
N HIS A 256 5.26 2.86 -20.11
CA HIS A 256 6.34 2.85 -19.13
C HIS A 256 6.51 1.48 -18.48
N LEU A 257 7.71 1.16 -18.00
CA LEU A 257 7.98 -0.07 -17.24
C LEU A 257 7.28 -0.06 -15.88
N ASN A 258 7.24 1.09 -15.24
CA ASN A 258 6.51 1.31 -14.00
C ASN A 258 5.20 2.06 -14.32
N VAL A 259 4.07 1.53 -13.89
CA VAL A 259 2.76 2.16 -14.16
C VAL A 259 2.66 3.55 -13.55
N PHE A 260 3.36 3.81 -12.45
CA PHE A 260 3.33 5.09 -11.73
C PHE A 260 4.10 6.21 -12.42
N ASP A 261 4.91 5.90 -13.46
CA ASP A 261 5.53 6.90 -14.35
C ASP A 261 4.53 7.49 -15.36
N ASN A 262 3.32 6.94 -15.45
CA ASN A 262 2.29 7.43 -16.36
C ASN A 262 1.63 8.70 -15.81
N PRO A 263 1.79 9.86 -16.46
CA PRO A 263 1.21 11.13 -15.99
C PRO A 263 -0.32 11.09 -15.90
N LYS A 264 -0.99 10.39 -16.83
CA LYS A 264 -2.44 10.25 -16.82
C LYS A 264 -2.93 9.45 -15.61
N LEU A 265 -2.16 8.46 -15.15
CA LEU A 265 -2.48 7.74 -13.92
C LEU A 265 -2.38 8.66 -12.71
N GLN A 266 -1.32 9.47 -12.64
CA GLN A 266 -1.12 10.43 -11.56
C GLN A 266 -2.26 11.45 -11.52
N GLU A 267 -2.62 12.02 -12.69
CA GLU A 267 -3.74 12.96 -12.83
C GLU A 267 -5.07 12.34 -12.39
N LYS A 268 -5.37 11.11 -12.81
CA LYS A 268 -6.60 10.41 -12.41
C LYS A 268 -6.64 10.11 -10.91
N CYS A 269 -5.53 9.73 -10.30
CA CYS A 269 -5.45 9.55 -8.86
C CYS A 269 -5.72 10.86 -8.11
N ILE A 270 -5.13 11.98 -8.56
CA ILE A 270 -5.33 13.31 -7.99
C ILE A 270 -6.79 13.75 -8.17
N GLN A 271 -7.36 13.60 -9.39
CA GLN A 271 -8.75 13.91 -9.67
C GLN A 271 -9.69 13.16 -8.72
N PHE A 272 -9.49 11.84 -8.58
CA PHE A 272 -10.34 11.04 -7.72
C PHE A 272 -10.23 11.44 -6.24
N LEU A 273 -9.02 11.70 -5.76
CA LEU A 273 -8.82 12.18 -4.38
C LEU A 273 -9.52 13.52 -4.13
N LYS A 274 -9.60 14.42 -5.13
CA LYS A 274 -10.31 15.70 -5.02
C LYS A 274 -11.83 15.53 -5.10
N GLN A 275 -12.31 14.80 -6.10
CA GLN A 275 -13.71 14.82 -6.54
C GLN A 275 -14.50 13.54 -6.17
N GLY A 276 -13.86 12.44 -5.84
CA GLY A 276 -14.47 11.13 -5.60
C GLY A 276 -14.95 10.41 -6.88
N LYS A 277 -14.55 10.89 -8.06
CA LYS A 277 -14.88 10.32 -9.38
C LYS A 277 -13.76 10.59 -10.39
N PHE A 278 -13.69 9.78 -11.46
CA PHE A 278 -12.74 9.94 -12.57
C PHE A 278 -13.26 10.83 -13.69
#